data_7fab9cc064e8757af7791347005c1302
#
_entry.id   7fab9cc064e8757af7791347005c1302
#
_cell.length_a   1.000
_cell.length_b   1.000
_cell.length_c   1.000
_cell.angle_alpha   90.00
_cell.angle_beta   90.00
_cell.angle_gamma   90.00
#
_symmetry.space_group_name_H-M   'P 1'
#
loop_
_entity.id
_entity.type
_entity.pdbx_description
1 polymer ?
#
loop_
_entity_poly.entity_id
_entity_poly.type
_entity_poly.pdbx_seq_one_letter_code
_entity_poly.pdbx_strand_id
1 'polypeptide(L)'
;VDMQDPAAVAALVNENTKLIWVETPTNPMMNIIDIKAMADIAKKANAMLCVDNTFATPYLQNPLDLGADMVMHSVTKYLGGHSDVVMGALVCNDDALATEMYRIQNSSGAVTAPMDSFLVLRGIKTLHLRMQRHCENGEQIARFLSTHPKVDKVYWPGFETHPNHHVAKAQMRGFGGMISFTLKGNQLQDALDLVKKVEIFALAESLGGVESLIGHPATMTHASIPKEVREQSGVVDSLIRLSVGVEDADDLIADLKQALE
;
A
#
# COMPACT_ATOMS: atom_id res chain seq x y z
N VAL A 1 17.50 2.69 -1.93
CA VAL A 1 17.73 3.72 -0.89
C VAL A 1 16.52 3.77 0.04
N ASP A 2 16.73 4.09 1.32
CA ASP A 2 15.63 4.41 2.21
C ASP A 2 15.06 5.79 1.85
N MET A 3 13.86 5.81 1.28
CA MET A 3 13.22 7.05 0.83
C MET A 3 12.46 7.78 1.96
N GLN A 4 12.40 7.22 3.16
CA GLN A 4 11.87 7.93 4.33
C GLN A 4 12.78 9.10 4.73
N ASP A 5 14.07 9.06 4.35
CA ASP A 5 15.03 10.15 4.52
C ASP A 5 15.30 10.84 3.17
N PRO A 6 14.74 12.04 2.92
CA PRO A 6 14.98 12.80 1.70
C PRO A 6 16.48 13.15 1.47
N ALA A 7 17.27 13.29 2.54
CA ALA A 7 18.70 13.58 2.40
C ALA A 7 19.47 12.38 1.82
N ALA A 8 19.10 11.16 2.21
CA ALA A 8 19.67 9.94 1.63
C ALA A 8 19.36 9.81 0.14
N VAL A 9 18.14 10.17 -0.30
CA VAL A 9 17.78 10.20 -1.71
C VAL A 9 18.57 11.27 -2.47
N ALA A 10 18.63 12.48 -1.95
CA ALA A 10 19.33 13.60 -2.58
C ALA A 10 20.84 13.31 -2.78
N ALA A 11 21.46 12.55 -1.86
CA ALA A 11 22.87 12.17 -1.96
C ALA A 11 23.17 11.18 -3.09
N LEU A 12 22.19 10.43 -3.58
CA LEU A 12 22.35 9.43 -4.64
C LEU A 12 21.96 9.93 -6.03
N VAL A 13 21.18 11.01 -6.09
CA VAL A 13 20.72 11.59 -7.36
C VAL A 13 21.87 12.27 -8.07
N ASN A 14 21.99 12.06 -9.39
CA ASN A 14 23.02 12.62 -10.24
C ASN A 14 22.49 12.91 -11.67
N GLU A 15 23.34 13.38 -12.60
CA GLU A 15 22.97 13.74 -13.98
C GLU A 15 22.38 12.58 -14.82
N ASN A 16 22.63 11.35 -14.42
CA ASN A 16 22.07 10.15 -15.06
C ASN A 16 20.70 9.74 -14.50
N THR A 17 20.29 10.32 -13.38
CA THR A 17 18.96 10.05 -12.79
C THR A 17 17.88 10.66 -13.67
N LYS A 18 16.97 9.83 -14.21
CA LYS A 18 15.88 10.25 -15.09
C LYS A 18 14.50 10.08 -14.45
N LEU A 19 14.41 9.20 -13.49
CA LEU A 19 13.15 8.89 -12.81
C LEU A 19 13.44 8.58 -11.33
N ILE A 20 12.63 9.18 -10.45
CA ILE A 20 12.49 8.78 -9.06
C ILE A 20 11.13 8.08 -8.95
N TRP A 21 11.13 6.80 -8.54
CA TRP A 21 9.92 6.02 -8.34
C TRP A 21 9.67 5.84 -6.85
N VAL A 22 8.51 6.28 -6.38
CA VAL A 22 8.13 6.25 -4.96
C VAL A 22 6.86 5.41 -4.81
N GLU A 23 6.82 4.52 -3.84
CA GLU A 23 5.62 3.88 -3.34
C GLU A 23 5.31 4.40 -1.93
N THR A 24 4.10 4.92 -1.69
CA THR A 24 3.71 5.42 -0.37
C THR A 24 2.19 5.40 -0.15
N PRO A 25 1.69 4.74 0.93
CA PRO A 25 2.40 3.88 1.89
C PRO A 25 3.04 2.64 1.22
N THR A 26 4.19 2.15 1.75
CA THR A 26 4.91 1.01 1.15
C THR A 26 4.31 -0.34 1.56
N ASN A 27 4.45 -1.35 0.70
CA ASN A 27 4.10 -2.74 0.99
C ASN A 27 5.37 -3.54 1.40
N PRO A 28 5.40 -4.25 2.55
CA PRO A 28 4.31 -4.40 3.52
C PRO A 28 4.45 -3.49 4.75
N MET A 29 5.49 -2.67 4.85
CA MET A 29 5.89 -2.00 6.10
C MET A 29 5.11 -0.71 6.39
N MET A 30 4.24 -0.25 5.46
CA MET A 30 3.45 0.99 5.57
C MET A 30 4.32 2.25 5.76
N ASN A 31 5.56 2.24 5.27
CA ASN A 31 6.42 3.42 5.33
C ASN A 31 5.82 4.57 4.54
N ILE A 32 5.94 5.77 5.09
CA ILE A 32 5.44 7.00 4.47
C ILE A 32 6.62 7.80 3.94
N ILE A 33 6.51 8.17 2.66
CA ILE A 33 7.49 8.98 1.95
C ILE A 33 6.90 10.37 1.72
N ASP A 34 7.69 11.41 1.95
CA ASP A 34 7.31 12.80 1.68
C ASP A 34 7.35 13.06 0.17
N ILE A 35 6.17 13.06 -0.47
CA ILE A 35 6.03 13.24 -1.92
C ILE A 35 6.56 14.61 -2.34
N LYS A 36 6.28 15.67 -1.55
CA LYS A 36 6.74 17.02 -1.87
C LYS A 36 8.26 17.13 -1.82
N ALA A 37 8.90 16.55 -0.82
CA ALA A 37 10.36 16.49 -0.73
C ALA A 37 10.95 15.72 -1.91
N MET A 38 10.37 14.60 -2.32
CA MET A 38 10.80 13.84 -3.51
C MET A 38 10.62 14.64 -4.80
N ALA A 39 9.53 15.39 -4.95
CA ALA A 39 9.30 16.26 -6.09
C ALA A 39 10.36 17.39 -6.19
N ASP A 40 10.71 18.00 -5.06
CA ASP A 40 11.75 19.02 -5.01
C ASP A 40 13.14 18.46 -5.39
N ILE A 41 13.45 17.21 -4.99
CA ILE A 41 14.70 16.54 -5.37
C ILE A 41 14.69 16.19 -6.87
N ALA A 42 13.60 15.60 -7.39
CA ALA A 42 13.46 15.26 -8.81
C ALA A 42 13.62 16.50 -9.69
N LYS A 43 12.95 17.59 -9.34
CA LYS A 43 13.05 18.86 -10.08
C LYS A 43 14.46 19.41 -10.13
N LYS A 44 15.20 19.38 -9.03
CA LYS A 44 16.60 19.86 -8.97
C LYS A 44 17.54 19.02 -9.85
N ALA A 45 17.24 17.74 -10.01
CA ALA A 45 18.01 16.81 -10.81
C ALA A 45 17.57 16.75 -12.29
N ASN A 46 16.55 17.50 -12.68
CA ASN A 46 15.89 17.39 -13.99
C ASN A 46 15.45 15.95 -14.28
N ALA A 47 14.94 15.26 -13.24
CA ALA A 47 14.36 13.94 -13.30
C ALA A 47 12.85 14.03 -13.08
N MET A 48 12.10 13.01 -13.52
CA MET A 48 10.66 12.89 -13.27
C MET A 48 10.43 12.20 -11.92
N LEU A 49 9.31 12.53 -11.26
CA LEU A 49 8.78 11.80 -10.10
C LEU A 49 7.54 11.01 -10.50
N CYS A 50 7.58 9.70 -10.33
CA CYS A 50 6.41 8.82 -10.40
C CYS A 50 6.07 8.29 -9.01
N VAL A 51 4.80 8.39 -8.63
CA VAL A 51 4.32 7.88 -7.33
C VAL A 51 3.34 6.74 -7.54
N ASP A 52 3.68 5.58 -7.01
CA ASP A 52 2.72 4.48 -6.85
C ASP A 52 1.78 4.82 -5.69
N ASN A 53 0.55 5.18 -6.04
CA ASN A 53 -0.49 5.63 -5.12
C ASN A 53 -1.54 4.54 -4.84
N THR A 54 -1.19 3.29 -5.08
CA THR A 54 -2.12 2.15 -5.02
C THR A 54 -2.81 2.03 -3.66
N PHE A 55 -2.08 2.14 -2.55
CA PHE A 55 -2.64 1.98 -1.21
C PHE A 55 -3.50 3.15 -0.76
N ALA A 56 -3.09 4.36 -1.11
CA ALA A 56 -3.81 5.57 -0.71
C ALA A 56 -5.03 5.84 -1.61
N THR A 57 -4.96 5.50 -2.89
CA THR A 57 -5.95 5.86 -3.92
C THR A 57 -6.07 7.38 -4.12
N PRO A 58 -6.71 7.87 -5.19
CA PRO A 58 -6.94 9.30 -5.35
C PRO A 58 -7.93 9.86 -4.32
N TYR A 59 -8.65 9.01 -3.59
CA TYR A 59 -9.53 9.45 -2.51
C TYR A 59 -8.76 9.95 -1.29
N LEU A 60 -7.67 9.27 -0.92
CA LEU A 60 -6.90 9.64 0.27
C LEU A 60 -5.69 10.54 -0.03
N GLN A 61 -5.08 10.44 -1.23
CA GLN A 61 -3.84 11.14 -1.55
C GLN A 61 -3.78 11.51 -3.02
N ASN A 62 -3.39 12.75 -3.34
CA ASN A 62 -3.26 13.27 -4.70
C ASN A 62 -1.81 13.68 -5.00
N PRO A 63 -0.96 12.77 -5.49
CA PRO A 63 0.46 13.07 -5.70
C PRO A 63 0.74 14.15 -6.74
N LEU A 64 -0.10 14.31 -7.78
CA LEU A 64 0.07 15.38 -8.77
C LEU A 64 -0.03 16.77 -8.13
N ASP A 65 -0.93 16.95 -7.15
CA ASP A 65 -1.07 18.21 -6.40
C ASP A 65 0.14 18.48 -5.49
N LEU A 66 0.91 17.44 -5.18
CA LEU A 66 2.13 17.49 -4.37
C LEU A 66 3.41 17.61 -5.20
N GLY A 67 3.29 17.69 -6.52
CA GLY A 67 4.39 17.94 -7.45
C GLY A 67 4.93 16.70 -8.16
N ALA A 68 4.27 15.54 -8.09
CA ALA A 68 4.60 14.41 -8.94
C ALA A 68 4.27 14.67 -10.40
N ASP A 69 5.09 14.16 -11.32
CA ASP A 69 4.85 14.23 -12.76
C ASP A 69 3.88 13.14 -13.22
N MET A 70 3.96 11.98 -12.59
CA MET A 70 3.09 10.81 -12.86
C MET A 70 2.61 10.17 -11.57
N VAL A 71 1.43 9.56 -11.67
CA VAL A 71 0.89 8.68 -10.64
C VAL A 71 0.57 7.33 -11.26
N MET A 72 1.08 6.27 -10.64
CA MET A 72 0.72 4.90 -10.97
C MET A 72 -0.32 4.37 -9.99
N HIS A 73 -1.23 3.57 -10.50
CA HIS A 73 -2.15 2.77 -9.70
C HIS A 73 -2.18 1.33 -10.20
N SER A 74 -2.01 0.37 -9.31
CA SER A 74 -2.54 -0.96 -9.54
C SER A 74 -4.06 -0.91 -9.38
N VAL A 75 -4.76 -0.78 -10.49
CA VAL A 75 -6.23 -0.75 -10.55
C VAL A 75 -6.84 -2.05 -10.04
N THR A 76 -6.06 -3.15 -10.14
CA THR A 76 -6.33 -4.47 -9.53
C THR A 76 -6.77 -4.40 -8.07
N LYS A 77 -6.31 -3.37 -7.33
CA LYS A 77 -6.51 -3.19 -5.90
C LYS A 77 -7.77 -2.35 -5.61
N TYR A 78 -7.66 -1.36 -4.77
CA TYR A 78 -8.79 -0.51 -4.32
C TYR A 78 -9.62 0.13 -5.45
N LEU A 79 -9.01 0.50 -6.59
CA LEU A 79 -9.75 1.13 -7.67
C LEU A 79 -10.78 0.17 -8.28
N GLY A 80 -10.40 -1.06 -8.59
CA GLY A 80 -11.32 -2.14 -8.96
C GLY A 80 -12.15 -2.58 -7.76
N GLY A 81 -11.47 -2.96 -6.68
CA GLY A 81 -12.03 -3.19 -5.35
C GLY A 81 -12.86 -4.47 -5.17
N HIS A 82 -12.93 -5.34 -6.20
CA HIS A 82 -13.79 -6.53 -6.19
C HIS A 82 -13.06 -7.82 -6.58
N SER A 83 -11.73 -7.80 -6.61
CA SER A 83 -10.87 -8.97 -6.91
C SER A 83 -11.18 -9.67 -8.24
N ASP A 84 -11.69 -8.94 -9.22
CA ASP A 84 -12.23 -9.44 -10.49
C ASP A 84 -11.49 -8.93 -11.73
N VAL A 85 -10.47 -8.06 -11.58
CA VAL A 85 -9.65 -7.52 -12.69
C VAL A 85 -8.17 -7.45 -12.34
N VAL A 86 -7.31 -7.57 -13.35
CA VAL A 86 -5.88 -7.25 -13.29
C VAL A 86 -5.62 -6.11 -14.27
N MET A 87 -5.34 -4.91 -13.74
CA MET A 87 -5.21 -3.71 -14.55
C MET A 87 -4.31 -2.69 -13.85
N GLY A 88 -3.59 -1.88 -14.64
CA GLY A 88 -2.83 -0.72 -14.19
C GLY A 88 -3.32 0.57 -14.83
N ALA A 89 -2.99 1.70 -14.22
CA ALA A 89 -3.22 3.03 -14.78
C ALA A 89 -2.04 3.95 -14.49
N LEU A 90 -1.68 4.77 -15.47
CA LEU A 90 -0.78 5.92 -15.32
C LEU A 90 -1.60 7.20 -15.52
N VAL A 91 -1.39 8.18 -14.67
CA VAL A 91 -2.08 9.47 -14.69
C VAL A 91 -1.05 10.60 -14.65
N CYS A 92 -1.21 11.60 -15.49
CA CYS A 92 -0.39 12.81 -15.50
C CYS A 92 -1.22 14.01 -15.94
N ASN A 93 -0.69 15.23 -15.70
CA ASN A 93 -1.30 16.50 -16.15
C ASN A 93 -0.58 17.11 -17.35
N ASP A 94 0.56 16.55 -17.80
CA ASP A 94 1.33 17.05 -18.93
C ASP A 94 0.90 16.35 -20.22
N ASP A 95 0.47 17.11 -21.24
CA ASP A 95 -0.04 16.60 -22.51
C ASP A 95 1.06 15.91 -23.35
N ALA A 96 2.30 16.38 -23.28
CA ALA A 96 3.40 15.76 -24.00
C ALA A 96 3.75 14.41 -23.40
N LEU A 97 3.81 14.32 -22.08
CA LEU A 97 4.00 13.07 -21.35
C LEU A 97 2.84 12.09 -21.60
N ALA A 98 1.60 12.57 -21.56
CA ALA A 98 0.42 11.75 -21.86
C ALA A 98 0.46 11.17 -23.28
N THR A 99 0.87 11.98 -24.26
CA THR A 99 1.03 11.56 -25.67
C THR A 99 2.08 10.45 -25.79
N GLU A 100 3.22 10.59 -25.12
CA GLU A 100 4.29 9.58 -25.16
C GLU A 100 3.87 8.29 -24.44
N MET A 101 3.20 8.37 -23.30
CA MET A 101 2.66 7.19 -22.61
C MET A 101 1.63 6.46 -23.49
N TYR A 102 0.73 7.19 -24.14
CA TYR A 102 -0.22 6.59 -25.07
C TYR A 102 0.47 5.91 -26.27
N ARG A 103 1.52 6.54 -26.83
CA ARG A 103 2.33 5.95 -27.91
C ARG A 103 2.96 4.61 -27.45
N ILE A 104 3.53 4.58 -26.25
CA ILE A 104 4.14 3.37 -25.66
C ILE A 104 3.05 2.30 -25.44
N GLN A 105 1.93 2.66 -24.82
CA GLN A 105 0.80 1.76 -24.59
C GLN A 105 0.34 1.11 -25.91
N ASN A 106 0.10 1.93 -26.93
CA ASN A 106 -0.38 1.45 -28.22
C ASN A 106 0.64 0.54 -28.92
N SER A 107 1.92 0.92 -28.92
CA SER A 107 2.97 0.14 -29.60
C SER A 107 3.31 -1.17 -28.87
N SER A 108 3.20 -1.22 -27.55
CA SER A 108 3.41 -2.43 -26.75
C SER A 108 2.19 -3.36 -26.68
N GLY A 109 1.01 -2.85 -27.06
CA GLY A 109 -0.25 -3.58 -26.93
C GLY A 109 -0.74 -3.72 -25.48
N ALA A 110 -0.24 -2.91 -24.56
CA ALA A 110 -0.63 -2.91 -23.14
C ALA A 110 -2.00 -2.25 -22.95
N VAL A 111 -3.03 -2.82 -23.55
CA VAL A 111 -4.41 -2.30 -23.54
C VAL A 111 -5.32 -3.22 -22.73
N THR A 112 -6.30 -2.63 -22.04
CA THR A 112 -7.28 -3.39 -21.27
C THR A 112 -8.41 -3.92 -22.14
N ALA A 113 -8.96 -5.08 -21.76
CA ALA A 113 -10.13 -5.62 -22.42
C ALA A 113 -11.39 -4.79 -22.09
N PRO A 114 -12.41 -4.76 -22.95
CA PRO A 114 -13.66 -4.02 -22.70
C PRO A 114 -14.38 -4.45 -21.42
N MET A 115 -14.37 -5.75 -21.07
CA MET A 115 -15.01 -6.26 -19.86
C MET A 115 -14.28 -5.74 -18.61
N ASP A 116 -12.94 -5.78 -18.59
CA ASP A 116 -12.14 -5.27 -17.46
C ASP A 116 -12.37 -3.78 -17.27
N SER A 117 -12.42 -3.01 -18.38
CA SER A 117 -12.74 -1.59 -18.34
C SER A 117 -14.14 -1.33 -17.79
N PHE A 118 -15.14 -2.13 -18.16
CA PHE A 118 -16.51 -2.04 -17.65
C PHE A 118 -16.55 -2.32 -16.14
N LEU A 119 -15.89 -3.37 -15.66
CA LEU A 119 -15.84 -3.73 -14.24
C LEU A 119 -15.17 -2.63 -13.41
N VAL A 120 -14.06 -2.07 -13.90
CA VAL A 120 -13.37 -0.96 -13.24
C VAL A 120 -14.22 0.30 -13.20
N LEU A 121 -14.87 0.69 -14.30
CA LEU A 121 -15.79 1.84 -14.33
C LEU A 121 -16.96 1.67 -13.35
N ARG A 122 -17.42 0.43 -13.15
CA ARG A 122 -18.43 0.11 -12.15
C ARG A 122 -17.88 0.21 -10.72
N GLY A 123 -16.69 -0.38 -10.45
CA GLY A 123 -16.04 -0.39 -9.14
C GLY A 123 -15.66 0.99 -8.63
N ILE A 124 -15.11 1.85 -9.48
CA ILE A 124 -14.68 3.22 -9.13
C ILE A 124 -15.84 4.07 -8.59
N LYS A 125 -17.07 3.85 -9.02
CA LYS A 125 -18.24 4.63 -8.57
C LYS A 125 -18.49 4.55 -7.06
N THR A 126 -18.02 3.50 -6.41
CA THR A 126 -18.14 3.31 -4.95
C THR A 126 -16.83 3.51 -4.20
N LEU A 127 -15.76 3.95 -4.88
CA LEU A 127 -14.44 4.08 -4.27
C LEU A 127 -14.47 4.90 -2.97
N HIS A 128 -15.13 6.04 -2.96
CA HIS A 128 -15.21 6.91 -1.79
C HIS A 128 -15.90 6.24 -0.59
N LEU A 129 -17.00 5.52 -0.82
CA LEU A 129 -17.71 4.77 0.24
C LEU A 129 -16.85 3.64 0.80
N ARG A 130 -16.19 2.89 -0.10
CA ARG A 130 -15.31 1.80 0.28
C ARG A 130 -14.11 2.30 1.06
N MET A 131 -13.43 3.35 0.57
CA MET A 131 -12.27 3.92 1.26
C MET A 131 -12.59 4.51 2.62
N GLN A 132 -13.77 5.11 2.81
CA GLN A 132 -14.23 5.52 4.14
C GLN A 132 -14.32 4.32 5.07
N ARG A 133 -15.01 3.25 4.65
CA ARG A 133 -15.17 2.04 5.47
C ARG A 133 -13.84 1.34 5.72
N HIS A 134 -12.97 1.24 4.73
CA HIS A 134 -11.61 0.71 4.91
C HIS A 134 -10.81 1.49 5.96
N CYS A 135 -10.90 2.83 5.96
CA CYS A 135 -10.23 3.66 6.97
C CYS A 135 -10.81 3.45 8.37
N GLU A 136 -12.15 3.44 8.50
CA GLU A 136 -12.85 3.22 9.76
C GLU A 136 -12.50 1.85 10.38
N ASN A 137 -12.60 0.79 9.57
CA ASN A 137 -12.27 -0.57 10.00
C ASN A 137 -10.77 -0.70 10.30
N GLY A 138 -9.92 -0.12 9.44
CA GLY A 138 -8.46 -0.13 9.63
C GLY A 138 -8.03 0.49 10.94
N GLU A 139 -8.63 1.64 11.32
CA GLU A 139 -8.35 2.29 12.60
C GLU A 139 -8.75 1.40 13.78
N GLN A 140 -9.96 0.83 13.77
CA GLN A 140 -10.45 -0.01 14.86
C GLN A 140 -9.57 -1.25 15.04
N ILE A 141 -9.21 -1.93 13.95
CA ILE A 141 -8.36 -3.12 13.98
C ILE A 141 -6.93 -2.77 14.41
N ALA A 142 -6.35 -1.67 13.89
CA ALA A 142 -5.02 -1.25 14.31
C ALA A 142 -4.97 -0.95 15.83
N ARG A 143 -5.99 -0.29 16.37
CA ARG A 143 -6.11 -0.02 17.80
C ARG A 143 -6.28 -1.30 18.63
N PHE A 144 -7.11 -2.24 18.19
CA PHE A 144 -7.26 -3.55 18.82
C PHE A 144 -5.90 -4.28 18.87
N LEU A 145 -5.22 -4.40 17.74
CA LEU A 145 -3.93 -5.08 17.66
C LEU A 145 -2.86 -4.41 18.53
N SER A 146 -2.84 -3.08 18.61
CA SER A 146 -1.84 -2.33 19.39
C SER A 146 -1.91 -2.60 20.89
N THR A 147 -3.03 -3.08 21.39
CA THR A 147 -3.24 -3.42 22.80
C THR A 147 -3.20 -4.91 23.09
N HIS A 148 -3.10 -5.74 22.06
CA HIS A 148 -3.16 -7.20 22.21
C HIS A 148 -1.85 -7.77 22.78
N PRO A 149 -1.89 -8.66 23.81
CA PRO A 149 -0.69 -9.13 24.52
C PRO A 149 0.28 -9.94 23.66
N LYS A 150 -0.18 -10.61 22.60
CA LYS A 150 0.66 -11.40 21.67
C LYS A 150 1.27 -10.56 20.53
N VAL A 151 0.81 -9.32 20.32
CA VAL A 151 1.34 -8.43 19.29
C VAL A 151 2.53 -7.66 19.86
N ASP A 152 3.61 -7.59 19.07
CA ASP A 152 4.80 -6.82 19.42
C ASP A 152 4.73 -5.39 18.88
N LYS A 153 4.51 -5.24 17.58
CA LYS A 153 4.44 -3.94 16.92
C LYS A 153 3.36 -3.92 15.83
N VAL A 154 2.69 -2.78 15.69
CA VAL A 154 1.73 -2.50 14.63
C VAL A 154 2.27 -1.40 13.73
N TYR A 155 2.26 -1.62 12.43
CA TYR A 155 2.65 -0.67 11.40
C TYR A 155 1.38 -0.15 10.72
N TRP A 156 0.97 1.05 11.11
CA TRP A 156 -0.18 1.76 10.54
C TRP A 156 0.06 3.27 10.59
N PRO A 157 -0.05 4.00 9.47
CA PRO A 157 0.33 5.42 9.40
C PRO A 157 -0.49 6.35 10.31
N GLY A 158 -1.64 5.90 10.79
CA GLY A 158 -2.51 6.67 11.66
C GLY A 158 -2.05 6.80 13.12
N PHE A 159 -1.06 6.02 13.56
CA PHE A 159 -0.51 6.18 14.90
C PHE A 159 0.50 7.33 14.96
N GLU A 160 0.41 8.16 15.98
CA GLU A 160 1.38 9.25 16.23
C GLU A 160 2.82 8.73 16.44
N THR A 161 2.96 7.47 16.86
CA THR A 161 4.25 6.78 17.01
C THR A 161 4.84 6.28 15.70
N HIS A 162 4.09 6.34 14.59
CA HIS A 162 4.64 6.00 13.27
C HIS A 162 5.70 7.03 12.87
N PRO A 163 6.88 6.62 12.35
CA PRO A 163 8.02 7.53 12.11
C PRO A 163 7.65 8.78 11.32
N ASN A 164 6.89 8.64 10.25
CA ASN A 164 6.48 9.74 9.37
C ASN A 164 4.97 10.05 9.47
N HIS A 165 4.36 9.87 10.66
CA HIS A 165 2.94 10.22 10.88
C HIS A 165 2.62 11.67 10.47
N HIS A 166 3.51 12.62 10.80
CA HIS A 166 3.32 14.03 10.45
C HIS A 166 3.25 14.25 8.93
N VAL A 167 4.02 13.51 8.15
CA VAL A 167 3.98 13.54 6.67
C VAL A 167 2.67 12.93 6.19
N ALA A 168 2.27 11.75 6.71
CA ALA A 168 0.99 11.13 6.36
C ALA A 168 -0.18 12.07 6.62
N LYS A 169 -0.21 12.71 7.80
CA LYS A 169 -1.25 13.66 8.19
C LYS A 169 -1.30 14.91 7.29
N ALA A 170 -0.15 15.32 6.75
CA ALA A 170 -0.07 16.50 5.87
C ALA A 170 -0.52 16.19 4.43
N GLN A 171 -0.22 15.00 3.91
CA GLN A 171 -0.46 14.65 2.51
C GLN A 171 -1.64 13.71 2.26
N MET A 172 -2.20 13.07 3.31
CA MET A 172 -3.30 12.13 3.20
C MET A 172 -4.54 12.61 3.95
N ARG A 173 -5.74 12.27 3.45
CA ARG A 173 -7.03 12.56 4.08
C ARG A 173 -7.49 11.46 5.05
N GLY A 174 -6.77 10.35 5.13
CA GLY A 174 -7.02 9.19 5.98
C GLY A 174 -5.89 8.18 5.80
N PHE A 175 -5.83 7.17 6.64
CA PHE A 175 -4.65 6.29 6.75
C PHE A 175 -4.86 4.89 6.15
N GLY A 176 -6.04 4.64 5.53
CA GLY A 176 -6.34 3.41 4.82
C GLY A 176 -6.60 2.19 5.69
N GLY A 177 -6.90 1.08 5.02
CA GLY A 177 -7.19 -0.22 5.61
C GLY A 177 -6.03 -1.22 5.56
N MET A 178 -4.83 -0.80 5.13
CA MET A 178 -3.66 -1.68 5.14
C MET A 178 -2.94 -1.58 6.48
N ILE A 179 -2.71 -2.73 7.10
CA ILE A 179 -2.04 -2.84 8.41
C ILE A 179 -1.03 -3.97 8.32
N SER A 180 0.15 -3.77 8.89
CA SER A 180 1.05 -4.88 9.20
C SER A 180 1.33 -4.91 10.69
N PHE A 181 1.60 -6.09 11.21
CA PHE A 181 1.98 -6.25 12.60
C PHE A 181 2.90 -7.46 12.80
N THR A 182 3.67 -7.44 13.87
CA THR A 182 4.55 -8.54 14.26
C THR A 182 4.06 -9.20 15.55
N LEU A 183 4.29 -10.51 15.66
CA LEU A 183 4.01 -11.26 16.89
C LEU A 183 5.24 -11.26 17.80
N LYS A 184 5.02 -11.28 19.13
CA LYS A 184 6.08 -11.41 20.11
C LYS A 184 6.83 -12.73 19.93
N GLY A 185 8.14 -12.71 20.17
CA GLY A 185 8.99 -13.88 20.03
C GLY A 185 9.46 -14.17 18.61
N ASN A 186 8.92 -13.47 17.60
CA ASN A 186 9.31 -13.56 16.19
C ASN A 186 9.40 -15.00 15.66
N GLN A 187 8.43 -15.87 16.04
CA GLN A 187 8.42 -17.26 15.58
C GLN A 187 7.60 -17.40 14.29
N LEU A 188 8.17 -18.02 13.27
CA LEU A 188 7.49 -18.33 12.01
C LEU A 188 6.21 -19.15 12.25
N GLN A 189 6.27 -20.14 13.13
CA GLN A 189 5.15 -21.05 13.38
C GLN A 189 3.94 -20.32 13.94
N ASP A 190 4.14 -19.34 14.85
CA ASP A 190 3.04 -18.55 15.42
C ASP A 190 2.30 -17.75 14.33
N ALA A 191 3.05 -17.19 13.36
CA ALA A 191 2.46 -16.49 12.23
C ALA A 191 1.67 -17.43 11.30
N LEU A 192 2.23 -18.63 11.01
CA LEU A 192 1.56 -19.61 10.18
C LEU A 192 0.32 -20.23 10.86
N ASP A 193 0.33 -20.36 12.17
CA ASP A 193 -0.84 -20.85 12.91
C ASP A 193 -1.94 -19.79 12.97
N LEU A 194 -1.58 -18.50 13.13
CA LEU A 194 -2.54 -17.41 13.08
C LEU A 194 -3.31 -17.37 11.74
N VAL A 195 -2.58 -17.39 10.62
CA VAL A 195 -3.22 -17.29 9.29
C VAL A 195 -4.08 -18.51 8.93
N LYS A 196 -3.96 -19.62 9.64
CA LYS A 196 -4.81 -20.81 9.50
C LYS A 196 -6.06 -20.78 10.36
N LYS A 197 -6.04 -20.01 11.46
CA LYS A 197 -7.14 -19.95 12.44
C LYS A 197 -8.20 -18.91 12.09
N VAL A 198 -7.87 -17.90 11.29
CA VAL A 198 -8.86 -16.90 10.89
C VAL A 198 -9.98 -17.54 10.05
N GLU A 199 -11.20 -17.07 10.24
CA GLU A 199 -12.42 -17.60 9.60
C GLU A 199 -13.03 -16.60 8.62
N ILE A 200 -12.89 -15.29 8.86
CA ILE A 200 -13.41 -14.22 7.99
C ILE A 200 -12.31 -13.70 7.07
N PHE A 201 -11.11 -13.45 7.61
CA PHE A 201 -9.99 -13.05 6.78
C PHE A 201 -9.56 -14.20 5.85
N ALA A 202 -9.58 -13.97 4.54
CA ALA A 202 -9.08 -14.96 3.59
C ALA A 202 -7.57 -14.86 3.41
N LEU A 203 -6.86 -16.00 3.48
CA LEU A 203 -5.42 -16.06 3.21
C LEU A 203 -5.15 -15.84 1.72
N ALA A 204 -4.60 -14.68 1.36
CA ALA A 204 -4.31 -14.32 -0.02
C ALA A 204 -3.19 -13.28 -0.14
N GLU A 205 -2.57 -13.23 -1.33
CA GLU A 205 -1.51 -12.25 -1.63
C GLU A 205 -2.06 -10.87 -1.99
N SER A 206 -3.23 -10.77 -2.58
CA SER A 206 -3.83 -9.52 -3.04
C SER A 206 -4.18 -8.58 -1.87
N LEU A 207 -4.82 -7.47 -2.18
CA LEU A 207 -5.25 -6.47 -1.21
C LEU A 207 -6.29 -5.52 -1.85
N GLY A 208 -6.96 -4.72 -1.02
CA GLY A 208 -7.80 -3.62 -1.47
C GLY A 208 -9.16 -4.02 -2.02
N GLY A 209 -9.55 -5.29 -1.87
CA GLY A 209 -10.90 -5.76 -2.14
C GLY A 209 -11.88 -5.38 -1.03
N VAL A 210 -13.18 -5.56 -1.30
CA VAL A 210 -14.24 -5.41 -0.29
C VAL A 210 -14.14 -6.47 0.81
N GLU A 211 -13.57 -7.63 0.49
CA GLU A 211 -13.24 -8.71 1.43
C GLU A 211 -11.95 -8.44 2.20
N SER A 212 -11.92 -8.85 3.45
CA SER A 212 -10.72 -8.80 4.31
C SER A 212 -9.75 -9.93 3.96
N LEU A 213 -8.48 -9.56 3.72
CA LEU A 213 -7.42 -10.51 3.41
C LEU A 213 -6.32 -10.47 4.47
N ILE A 214 -5.74 -11.63 4.75
CA ILE A 214 -4.55 -11.79 5.57
C ILE A 214 -3.46 -12.46 4.76
N GLY A 215 -2.21 -12.03 4.97
CA GLY A 215 -1.06 -12.63 4.31
C GLY A 215 0.15 -12.69 5.21
N HIS A 216 1.04 -13.63 4.92
CA HIS A 216 2.33 -13.76 5.57
C HIS A 216 3.44 -13.40 4.58
N PRO A 217 3.95 -12.14 4.57
CA PRO A 217 4.88 -11.67 3.55
C PRO A 217 6.13 -12.54 3.40
N ALA A 218 6.68 -13.04 4.50
CA ALA A 218 7.92 -13.82 4.49
C ALA A 218 7.83 -15.14 3.71
N THR A 219 6.66 -15.79 3.64
CA THR A 219 6.47 -17.06 2.88
C THR A 219 5.64 -16.90 1.62
N MET A 220 5.12 -15.69 1.36
CA MET A 220 4.28 -15.39 0.20
C MET A 220 4.98 -14.36 -0.72
N THR A 221 4.63 -13.10 -0.62
CA THR A 221 5.09 -12.04 -1.54
C THR A 221 6.61 -11.79 -1.53
N HIS A 222 7.30 -12.10 -0.43
CA HIS A 222 8.74 -11.92 -0.25
C HIS A 222 9.52 -13.24 -0.11
N ALA A 223 8.89 -14.38 -0.43
CA ALA A 223 9.49 -15.72 -0.26
C ALA A 223 10.74 -15.93 -1.13
N SER A 224 10.86 -15.23 -2.26
CA SER A 224 12.04 -15.30 -3.14
C SER A 224 13.24 -14.48 -2.64
N ILE A 225 13.07 -13.64 -1.64
CA ILE A 225 14.12 -12.78 -1.09
C ILE A 225 14.84 -13.55 0.03
N PRO A 226 16.19 -13.63 0.00
CA PRO A 226 16.94 -14.25 1.10
C PRO A 226 16.57 -13.66 2.47
N LYS A 227 16.48 -14.51 3.49
CA LYS A 227 16.00 -14.14 4.84
C LYS A 227 16.73 -12.91 5.40
N GLU A 228 18.04 -12.91 5.30
CA GLU A 228 18.88 -11.81 5.84
C GLU A 228 18.57 -10.47 5.16
N VAL A 229 18.27 -10.49 3.86
CA VAL A 229 17.94 -9.28 3.06
C VAL A 229 16.54 -8.78 3.39
N ARG A 230 15.55 -9.68 3.49
CA ARG A 230 14.17 -9.27 3.82
C ARG A 230 14.04 -8.77 5.26
N GLU A 231 14.79 -9.35 6.22
CA GLU A 231 14.81 -8.90 7.61
C GLU A 231 15.44 -7.50 7.76
N GLN A 232 16.45 -7.16 6.93
CA GLN A 232 17.00 -5.79 6.88
C GLN A 232 15.95 -4.76 6.43
N SER A 233 14.99 -5.16 5.62
CA SER A 233 13.85 -4.30 5.24
C SER A 233 12.67 -4.36 6.22
N GLY A 234 12.81 -5.07 7.35
CA GLY A 234 11.79 -5.20 8.39
C GLY A 234 10.80 -6.35 8.18
N VAL A 235 10.94 -7.14 7.11
CA VAL A 235 10.06 -8.29 6.84
C VAL A 235 10.57 -9.50 7.61
N VAL A 236 10.26 -9.55 8.90
CA VAL A 236 10.63 -10.62 9.83
C VAL A 236 9.68 -11.82 9.75
N ASP A 237 10.07 -12.95 10.36
CA ASP A 237 9.31 -14.22 10.28
C ASP A 237 7.91 -14.16 10.91
N SER A 238 7.67 -13.25 11.85
CA SER A 238 6.36 -13.06 12.50
C SER A 238 5.51 -11.95 11.87
N LEU A 239 5.94 -11.35 10.76
CA LEU A 239 5.20 -10.27 10.13
C LEU A 239 3.94 -10.78 9.44
N ILE A 240 2.80 -10.23 9.83
CA ILE A 240 1.50 -10.44 9.20
C ILE A 240 1.06 -9.14 8.54
N ARG A 241 0.45 -9.23 7.35
CA ARG A 241 -0.18 -8.10 6.66
C ARG A 241 -1.68 -8.34 6.54
N LEU A 242 -2.47 -7.35 6.92
CA LEU A 242 -3.91 -7.29 6.72
C LEU A 242 -4.25 -6.30 5.60
N SER A 243 -5.16 -6.70 4.74
CA SER A 243 -5.96 -5.81 3.91
C SER A 243 -7.37 -5.83 4.47
N VAL A 244 -7.70 -4.83 5.27
CA VAL A 244 -8.98 -4.78 5.97
C VAL A 244 -10.08 -4.37 4.99
N GLY A 245 -11.11 -5.19 4.89
CA GLY A 245 -12.25 -5.01 4.00
C GLY A 245 -13.33 -4.09 4.57
N VAL A 246 -14.54 -4.25 4.05
CA VAL A 246 -15.71 -3.40 4.41
C VAL A 246 -16.75 -4.13 5.28
N GLU A 247 -16.43 -5.33 5.75
CA GLU A 247 -17.27 -6.12 6.66
C GLU A 247 -17.50 -5.38 7.98
N ASP A 248 -18.30 -5.93 8.86
CA ASP A 248 -18.49 -5.39 10.20
C ASP A 248 -17.18 -5.46 11.01
N ALA A 249 -16.81 -4.35 11.63
CA ALA A 249 -15.53 -4.24 12.34
C ALA A 249 -15.47 -5.13 13.59
N ASP A 250 -16.61 -5.31 14.28
CA ASP A 250 -16.67 -6.15 15.47
C ASP A 250 -16.49 -7.63 15.12
N ASP A 251 -17.03 -8.07 13.98
CA ASP A 251 -16.83 -9.43 13.45
C ASP A 251 -15.36 -9.66 13.07
N LEU A 252 -14.72 -8.70 12.40
CA LEU A 252 -13.29 -8.78 12.07
C LEU A 252 -12.40 -8.81 13.30
N ILE A 253 -12.72 -8.04 14.33
CA ILE A 253 -12.00 -8.03 15.61
C ILE A 253 -12.20 -9.36 16.34
N ALA A 254 -13.41 -9.92 16.33
CA ALA A 254 -13.71 -11.21 16.94
C ALA A 254 -12.92 -12.34 16.27
N ASP A 255 -12.82 -12.32 14.94
CA ASP A 255 -12.03 -13.28 14.16
C ASP A 255 -10.53 -13.20 14.50
N LEU A 256 -9.95 -12.01 14.52
CA LEU A 256 -8.54 -11.83 14.90
C LEU A 256 -8.29 -12.21 16.37
N LYS A 257 -9.23 -11.94 17.26
CA LYS A 257 -9.11 -12.27 18.68
C LYS A 257 -9.04 -13.77 18.90
N GLN A 258 -10.00 -14.54 18.33
CA GLN A 258 -10.00 -16.01 18.47
C GLN A 258 -8.76 -16.64 17.82
N ALA A 259 -8.28 -16.08 16.69
CA ALA A 259 -7.10 -16.58 16.00
C ALA A 259 -5.80 -16.28 16.76
N LEU A 260 -5.74 -15.22 17.54
CA LEU A 260 -4.62 -14.86 18.40
C LEU A 260 -4.64 -15.63 19.74
N GLU A 261 -5.72 -16.24 20.15
CA GLU A 261 -5.78 -17.12 21.33
C GLU A 261 -5.07 -18.45 21.06
#